data_ef70b1dc74c2fdb10c9fd3a73124a461
#
_entry.id   ef70b1dc74c2fdb10c9fd3a73124a461
#
_cell.length_a   1.000
_cell.length_b   1.000
_cell.length_c   1.000
_cell.angle_alpha   90.00
_cell.angle_beta   90.00
_cell.angle_gamma   90.00
#
_symmetry.space_group_name_H-M   'P 1'
#
loop_
_entity.id
_entity.type
_entity.pdbx_description
1 polymer ?
#
loop_
_entity_poly.entity_id
_entity_poly.type
_entity_poly.pdbx_seq_one_letter_code
_entity_poly.pdbx_strand_id
1 'polypeptide(L)'
;MAKQYADAGTYEAKLEKVMGRFGAEQYNYDWSRRACWVEFWYKGQYYRFEHSVDNAIAHGQNIQYGSDVFAQVVLTLEDIARMTERGIYELQVWIAGLKALPPPAPIPECFAVLQFDKTPTRDDVERRFKQLCKIAHPDVGGSEEMFQRIVNAREQALKLLEERPTWEETR
;
A
#
# COMPACT_ATOMS: atom_id res chain seq x y z
N MET A 1 -31.46 -9.36 -5.45
CA MET A 1 -31.24 -7.90 -5.44
C MET A 1 -29.76 -7.64 -5.23
N ALA A 2 -29.15 -6.78 -6.02
CA ALA A 2 -27.77 -6.33 -5.77
C ALA A 2 -27.74 -5.60 -4.43
N LYS A 3 -26.78 -5.90 -3.56
CA LYS A 3 -26.57 -5.22 -2.30
C LYS A 3 -26.00 -3.85 -2.62
N GLN A 4 -26.75 -2.78 -2.35
CA GLN A 4 -26.26 -1.44 -2.58
C GLN A 4 -25.47 -0.99 -1.35
N TYR A 5 -24.17 -0.73 -1.53
CA TYR A 5 -23.33 -0.14 -0.50
C TYR A 5 -23.49 1.38 -0.50
N ALA A 6 -23.22 2.01 0.64
CA ALA A 6 -23.15 3.46 0.74
C ALA A 6 -21.94 4.01 -0.02
N ASP A 7 -21.83 5.34 -0.10
CA ASP A 7 -20.66 6.01 -0.68
C ASP A 7 -19.35 5.60 0.02
N ALA A 8 -18.26 5.56 -0.74
CA ALA A 8 -16.94 5.12 -0.26
C ALA A 8 -16.46 5.92 0.96
N GLY A 9 -16.70 7.24 1.00
CA GLY A 9 -16.34 8.09 2.15
C GLY A 9 -16.99 7.67 3.47
N THR A 10 -18.16 7.02 3.42
CA THR A 10 -18.81 6.43 4.60
C THR A 10 -17.96 5.29 5.19
N TYR A 11 -17.37 4.48 4.32
CA TYR A 11 -16.52 3.34 4.74
C TYR A 11 -15.11 3.76 5.12
N GLU A 12 -14.57 4.83 4.55
CA GLU A 12 -13.31 5.43 5.01
C GLU A 12 -13.43 5.91 6.47
N ALA A 13 -14.47 6.72 6.77
CA ALA A 13 -14.74 7.19 8.13
C ALA A 13 -15.03 6.04 9.11
N LYS A 14 -15.61 4.94 8.62
CA LYS A 14 -15.83 3.73 9.40
C LYS A 14 -14.52 2.99 9.66
N LEU A 15 -13.66 2.86 8.66
CA LEU A 15 -12.34 2.22 8.78
C LEU A 15 -11.49 2.92 9.84
N GLU A 16 -11.45 4.25 9.83
CA GLU A 16 -10.72 5.03 10.84
C GLU A 16 -11.15 4.66 12.27
N LYS A 17 -12.47 4.57 12.49
CA LYS A 17 -13.01 4.16 13.80
C LYS A 17 -12.64 2.72 14.17
N VAL A 18 -12.67 1.80 13.19
CA VAL A 18 -12.31 0.39 13.39
C VAL A 18 -10.82 0.26 13.73
N MET A 19 -9.94 0.98 13.04
CA MET A 19 -8.51 0.99 13.31
C MET A 19 -8.20 1.54 14.72
N GLY A 20 -8.90 2.59 15.13
CA GLY A 20 -8.82 3.10 16.50
C GLY A 20 -9.26 2.08 17.56
N ARG A 21 -10.35 1.31 17.30
CA ARG A 21 -10.83 0.23 18.19
C ARG A 21 -9.84 -0.95 18.28
N PHE A 22 -9.14 -1.26 17.19
CA PHE A 22 -8.07 -2.26 17.18
C PHE A 22 -6.84 -1.82 17.96
N GLY A 23 -6.63 -0.50 18.11
CA GLY A 23 -5.37 0.04 18.59
C GLY A 23 -4.27 -0.10 17.56
N ALA A 24 -4.61 0.01 16.28
CA ALA A 24 -3.65 -0.02 15.18
C ALA A 24 -2.70 1.18 15.29
N GLU A 25 -1.40 0.91 15.20
CA GLU A 25 -0.35 1.93 15.32
C GLU A 25 -0.29 2.82 14.07
N GLN A 26 -0.44 2.19 12.92
CA GLN A 26 -0.49 2.81 11.59
C GLN A 26 -1.40 1.97 10.70
N TYR A 27 -2.08 2.59 9.76
CA TYR A 27 -2.85 1.89 8.75
C TYR A 27 -2.84 2.65 7.42
N ASN A 28 -3.06 1.92 6.34
CA ASN A 28 -3.22 2.46 5.01
C ASN A 28 -4.22 1.61 4.22
N TYR A 29 -4.81 2.14 3.16
CA TYR A 29 -5.77 1.44 2.33
C TYR A 29 -5.82 2.06 0.93
N ASP A 30 -6.26 1.27 -0.03
CA ASP A 30 -6.56 1.76 -1.37
C ASP A 30 -7.54 0.80 -2.06
N TRP A 31 -8.19 1.28 -3.10
CA TRP A 31 -8.99 0.47 -4.00
C TRP A 31 -8.85 0.92 -5.45
N SER A 32 -8.81 -0.06 -6.32
CA SER A 32 -8.87 0.09 -7.77
C SER A 32 -10.29 -0.13 -8.26
N ARG A 33 -10.48 -0.18 -9.58
CA ARG A 33 -11.79 -0.52 -10.17
C ARG A 33 -12.33 -1.89 -9.72
N ARG A 34 -11.47 -2.88 -9.43
CA ARG A 34 -11.88 -4.28 -9.19
C ARG A 34 -11.29 -4.91 -7.93
N ALA A 35 -10.49 -4.21 -7.16
CA ALA A 35 -9.85 -4.76 -5.97
C ALA A 35 -9.64 -3.69 -4.92
N CYS A 36 -9.45 -4.11 -3.69
CA CYS A 36 -9.06 -3.25 -2.57
C CYS A 36 -8.08 -3.97 -1.65
N TRP A 37 -7.40 -3.19 -0.85
CA TRP A 37 -6.60 -3.67 0.26
C TRP A 37 -6.68 -2.70 1.43
N VAL A 38 -6.52 -3.26 2.64
CA VAL A 38 -6.36 -2.52 3.90
C VAL A 38 -5.18 -3.14 4.63
N GLU A 39 -4.25 -2.35 5.06
CA GLU A 39 -3.09 -2.79 5.81
C GLU A 39 -2.94 -1.99 7.10
N PHE A 40 -2.41 -2.63 8.14
CA PHE A 40 -2.19 -1.99 9.43
C PHE A 40 -1.14 -2.70 10.28
N TRP A 41 -0.59 -1.94 11.22
CA TRP A 41 0.31 -2.43 12.25
C TRP A 41 -0.45 -2.61 13.56
N TYR A 42 -0.25 -3.76 14.19
CA TYR A 42 -0.81 -4.07 15.49
C TYR A 42 0.18 -4.89 16.32
N LYS A 43 0.58 -4.38 17.49
CA LYS A 43 1.58 -4.99 18.37
C LYS A 43 2.89 -5.33 17.65
N GLY A 44 3.39 -4.39 16.84
CA GLY A 44 4.61 -4.55 16.07
C GLY A 44 4.53 -5.55 14.90
N GLN A 45 3.35 -6.08 14.58
CA GLN A 45 3.10 -7.02 13.49
C GLN A 45 2.34 -6.32 12.36
N TYR A 46 2.73 -6.59 11.12
CA TYR A 46 2.07 -6.08 9.92
C TYR A 46 1.00 -7.06 9.43
N TYR A 47 -0.17 -6.54 9.11
CA TYR A 47 -1.31 -7.28 8.59
C TYR A 47 -1.84 -6.62 7.32
N ARG A 48 -2.28 -7.43 6.35
CA ARG A 48 -2.89 -6.96 5.14
C ARG A 48 -4.10 -7.80 4.75
N PHE A 49 -5.21 -7.13 4.50
CA PHE A 49 -6.45 -7.67 3.96
C PHE A 49 -6.57 -7.27 2.51
N GLU A 50 -6.77 -8.24 1.64
CA GLU A 50 -7.03 -8.01 0.23
C GLU A 50 -8.34 -8.66 -0.18
N HIS A 51 -9.08 -7.98 -1.02
CA HIS A 51 -10.31 -8.50 -1.61
C HIS A 51 -10.48 -8.00 -3.04
N SER A 52 -11.20 -8.77 -3.86
CA SER A 52 -11.46 -8.41 -5.25
C SER A 52 -12.89 -8.73 -5.67
N VAL A 53 -13.37 -8.03 -6.70
CA VAL A 53 -14.65 -8.30 -7.35
C VAL A 53 -14.70 -9.74 -7.84
N ASP A 54 -13.60 -10.27 -8.39
CA ASP A 54 -13.55 -11.64 -8.91
C ASP A 54 -13.72 -12.66 -7.79
N ASN A 55 -13.07 -12.45 -6.64
CA ASN A 55 -13.25 -13.30 -5.46
C ASN A 55 -14.69 -13.23 -4.93
N ALA A 56 -15.28 -12.03 -4.89
CA ALA A 56 -16.65 -11.86 -4.44
C ALA A 56 -17.64 -12.60 -5.36
N ILE A 57 -17.48 -12.51 -6.66
CA ILE A 57 -18.30 -13.21 -7.66
C ILE A 57 -18.14 -14.74 -7.53
N ALA A 58 -16.91 -15.23 -7.35
CA ALA A 58 -16.63 -16.65 -7.15
C ALA A 58 -17.34 -17.23 -5.92
N HIS A 59 -17.65 -16.38 -4.93
CA HIS A 59 -18.43 -16.74 -3.73
C HIS A 59 -19.93 -16.36 -3.84
N GLY A 60 -20.44 -16.17 -5.06
CA GLY A 60 -21.86 -15.93 -5.30
C GLY A 60 -22.35 -14.51 -4.99
N GLN A 61 -21.45 -13.55 -4.80
CA GLN A 61 -21.82 -12.17 -4.54
C GLN A 61 -22.08 -11.42 -5.87
N ASN A 62 -23.09 -10.56 -5.88
CA ASN A 62 -23.34 -9.68 -7.04
C ASN A 62 -22.72 -8.30 -6.80
N ILE A 63 -21.42 -8.19 -7.05
CA ILE A 63 -20.60 -6.99 -6.82
C ILE A 63 -19.92 -6.60 -8.13
N GLN A 64 -19.79 -5.31 -8.40
CA GLN A 64 -19.25 -4.80 -9.66
C GLN A 64 -18.05 -3.87 -9.49
N TYR A 65 -17.88 -3.23 -8.35
CA TYR A 65 -16.88 -2.17 -8.16
C TYR A 65 -15.95 -2.46 -6.98
N GLY A 66 -14.71 -1.95 -7.08
CA GLY A 66 -13.72 -2.04 -6.01
C GLY A 66 -14.14 -1.32 -4.73
N SER A 67 -14.92 -0.23 -4.83
CA SER A 67 -15.53 0.44 -3.67
C SER A 67 -16.48 -0.48 -2.88
N ASP A 68 -17.20 -1.39 -3.56
CA ASP A 68 -18.10 -2.33 -2.89
C ASP A 68 -17.32 -3.41 -2.13
N VAL A 69 -16.23 -3.93 -2.72
CA VAL A 69 -15.36 -4.88 -2.01
C VAL A 69 -14.60 -4.21 -0.88
N PHE A 70 -14.22 -2.93 -1.01
CA PHE A 70 -13.69 -2.15 0.10
C PHE A 70 -14.70 -2.06 1.25
N ALA A 71 -15.95 -1.74 0.95
CA ALA A 71 -17.02 -1.74 1.94
C ALA A 71 -17.15 -3.09 2.66
N GLN A 72 -17.04 -4.21 1.93
CA GLN A 72 -17.06 -5.56 2.54
C GLN A 72 -15.89 -5.78 3.50
N VAL A 73 -14.67 -5.41 3.11
CA VAL A 73 -13.50 -5.52 3.99
C VAL A 73 -13.70 -4.71 5.26
N VAL A 74 -14.13 -3.44 5.14
CA VAL A 74 -14.38 -2.57 6.30
C VAL A 74 -15.44 -3.14 7.24
N LEU A 75 -16.54 -3.67 6.69
CA LEU A 75 -17.59 -4.30 7.49
C LEU A 75 -17.09 -5.57 8.18
N THR A 76 -16.28 -6.38 7.51
CA THR A 76 -15.66 -7.57 8.11
C THR A 76 -14.73 -7.17 9.27
N LEU A 77 -13.91 -6.16 9.09
CA LEU A 77 -13.05 -5.64 10.16
C LEU A 77 -13.86 -5.06 11.32
N GLU A 78 -14.99 -4.41 11.05
CA GLU A 78 -15.92 -3.93 12.09
C GLU A 78 -16.53 -5.09 12.90
N ASP A 79 -16.90 -6.20 12.25
CA ASP A 79 -17.41 -7.37 12.93
C ASP A 79 -16.34 -8.03 13.82
N ILE A 80 -15.09 -8.11 13.34
CA ILE A 80 -13.95 -8.58 14.15
C ILE A 80 -13.76 -7.67 15.37
N ALA A 81 -13.82 -6.35 15.19
CA ALA A 81 -13.71 -5.40 16.31
C ALA A 81 -14.80 -5.63 17.36
N ARG A 82 -16.06 -5.83 16.93
CA ARG A 82 -17.17 -6.12 17.84
C ARG A 82 -16.97 -7.44 18.59
N MET A 83 -16.49 -8.49 17.93
CA MET A 83 -16.22 -9.77 18.58
C MET A 83 -15.12 -9.67 19.62
N THR A 84 -14.04 -8.93 19.30
CA THR A 84 -12.94 -8.66 20.23
C THR A 84 -13.41 -7.88 21.46
N GLU A 85 -14.20 -6.84 21.30
CA GLU A 85 -14.75 -6.04 22.40
C GLU A 85 -15.70 -6.84 23.32
N ARG A 86 -16.38 -7.84 22.77
CA ARG A 86 -17.20 -8.77 23.55
C ARG A 86 -16.39 -9.83 24.30
N GLY A 87 -15.06 -9.83 24.13
CA GLY A 87 -14.19 -10.81 24.79
C GLY A 87 -14.27 -12.22 24.20
N ILE A 88 -14.77 -12.39 22.97
CA ILE A 88 -14.90 -13.70 22.32
C ILE A 88 -13.55 -14.23 21.81
N TYR A 89 -12.52 -13.62 21.89
CA TYR A 89 -11.10 -13.88 21.64
C TYR A 89 -10.37 -12.52 21.44
N GLU A 90 -9.08 -12.53 21.66
CA GLU A 90 -8.25 -11.37 21.31
C GLU A 90 -8.14 -11.19 19.80
N LEU A 91 -7.89 -9.96 19.34
CA LEU A 91 -7.74 -9.62 17.93
C LEU A 91 -6.74 -10.54 17.22
N GLN A 92 -5.62 -10.87 17.86
CA GLN A 92 -4.58 -11.75 17.30
C GLN A 92 -5.10 -13.12 16.89
N VAL A 93 -6.09 -13.67 17.59
CA VAL A 93 -6.69 -14.99 17.25
C VAL A 93 -7.47 -14.89 15.95
N TRP A 94 -8.21 -13.79 15.75
CA TRP A 94 -9.01 -13.57 14.55
C TRP A 94 -8.17 -13.29 13.29
N ILE A 95 -7.05 -12.60 13.46
CA ILE A 95 -6.17 -12.21 12.36
C ILE A 95 -4.97 -13.14 12.17
N ALA A 96 -4.79 -14.17 13.00
CA ALA A 96 -3.68 -15.12 12.91
C ALA A 96 -3.63 -15.90 11.59
N GLY A 97 -4.79 -16.12 10.95
CA GLY A 97 -4.89 -16.75 9.63
C GLY A 97 -4.58 -15.80 8.46
N LEU A 98 -4.48 -14.51 8.73
CA LEU A 98 -4.08 -13.52 7.74
C LEU A 98 -2.56 -13.58 7.63
N LYS A 99 -2.06 -13.69 6.41
CA LYS A 99 -0.61 -13.66 6.19
C LYS A 99 -0.07 -12.36 6.77
N ALA A 100 0.66 -12.44 7.88
CA ALA A 100 1.55 -11.38 8.27
C ALA A 100 2.62 -11.30 7.16
N LEU A 101 2.45 -10.37 6.26
CA LEU A 101 3.49 -10.05 5.30
C LEU A 101 4.59 -9.31 6.06
N PRO A 102 5.88 -9.54 5.72
CA PRO A 102 6.90 -8.65 6.20
C PRO A 102 6.50 -7.22 5.82
N PRO A 103 6.80 -6.23 6.67
CA PRO A 103 6.54 -4.84 6.33
C PRO A 103 7.13 -4.55 4.95
N PRO A 104 6.46 -3.71 4.14
CA PRO A 104 7.06 -3.25 2.90
C PRO A 104 8.46 -2.73 3.21
N ALA A 105 9.46 -3.23 2.50
CA ALA A 105 10.84 -2.80 2.70
C ALA A 105 10.89 -1.27 2.58
N PRO A 106 11.58 -0.57 3.47
CA PRO A 106 11.70 0.88 3.36
C PRO A 106 12.24 1.21 1.96
N ILE A 107 11.67 2.26 1.37
CA ILE A 107 12.08 2.71 0.04
C ILE A 107 13.58 3.00 0.11
N PRO A 108 14.42 2.35 -0.74
CA PRO A 108 15.85 2.61 -0.78
C PRO A 108 16.15 4.11 -0.91
N GLU A 109 17.15 4.60 -0.19
CA GLU A 109 17.49 6.03 -0.16
C GLU A 109 17.71 6.59 -1.57
N CYS A 110 18.28 5.80 -2.48
CA CYS A 110 18.48 6.20 -3.88
C CYS A 110 17.16 6.53 -4.60
N PHE A 111 16.07 5.80 -4.32
CA PHE A 111 14.75 6.11 -4.88
C PHE A 111 14.14 7.35 -4.24
N ALA A 112 14.32 7.53 -2.92
CA ALA A 112 13.86 8.74 -2.23
C ALA A 112 14.60 10.01 -2.72
N VAL A 113 15.91 9.94 -2.97
CA VAL A 113 16.69 11.04 -3.56
C VAL A 113 16.19 11.40 -4.97
N LEU A 114 15.79 10.41 -5.75
CA LEU A 114 15.18 10.59 -7.07
C LEU A 114 13.68 10.96 -6.99
N GLN A 115 13.15 11.15 -5.77
CA GLN A 115 11.76 11.52 -5.48
C GLN A 115 10.73 10.48 -5.94
N PHE A 116 11.02 9.21 -5.76
CA PHE A 116 10.07 8.13 -5.91
C PHE A 116 9.53 7.69 -4.54
N ASP A 117 8.24 7.47 -4.46
CA ASP A 117 7.50 6.94 -3.30
C ASP A 117 7.27 5.42 -3.37
N LYS A 118 7.59 4.82 -4.52
CA LYS A 118 7.51 3.39 -4.80
C LYS A 118 8.65 2.97 -5.73
N THR A 119 8.84 1.67 -5.88
CA THR A 119 9.86 1.13 -6.80
C THR A 119 9.58 1.57 -8.24
N PRO A 120 10.50 2.34 -8.86
CA PRO A 120 10.37 2.81 -10.22
C PRO A 120 10.78 1.72 -11.24
N THR A 121 10.39 1.90 -12.50
CA THR A 121 11.00 1.17 -13.61
C THR A 121 12.34 1.80 -14.00
N ARG A 122 13.17 1.08 -14.79
CA ARG A 122 14.43 1.62 -15.32
C ARG A 122 14.20 2.91 -16.13
N ASP A 123 13.16 2.92 -16.95
CA ASP A 123 12.81 4.09 -17.78
C ASP A 123 12.36 5.29 -16.93
N ASP A 124 11.66 5.04 -15.83
CA ASP A 124 11.28 6.09 -14.89
C ASP A 124 12.51 6.72 -14.22
N VAL A 125 13.47 5.90 -13.78
CA VAL A 125 14.74 6.38 -13.20
C VAL A 125 15.48 7.28 -14.19
N GLU A 126 15.66 6.84 -15.44
CA GLU A 126 16.35 7.62 -16.46
C GLU A 126 15.63 8.93 -16.80
N ARG A 127 14.31 8.89 -16.90
CA ARG A 127 13.49 10.07 -17.15
C ARG A 127 13.59 11.09 -16.02
N ARG A 128 13.47 10.60 -14.78
CA ARG A 128 13.52 11.45 -13.59
C ARG A 128 14.91 12.04 -13.37
N PHE A 129 15.94 11.23 -13.56
CA PHE A 129 17.33 11.69 -13.54
C PHE A 129 17.58 12.88 -14.48
N LYS A 130 17.14 12.76 -15.75
CA LYS A 130 17.28 13.86 -16.72
C LYS A 130 16.57 15.14 -16.28
N GLN A 131 15.42 15.02 -15.62
CA GLN A 131 14.69 16.18 -15.08
C GLN A 131 15.44 16.83 -13.92
N LEU A 132 15.92 16.03 -12.95
CA LEU A 132 16.62 16.54 -11.78
C LEU A 132 17.99 17.13 -12.12
N CYS A 133 18.74 16.54 -13.06
CA CYS A 133 20.01 17.08 -13.54
C CYS A 133 19.87 18.49 -14.14
N LYS A 134 18.79 18.77 -14.88
CA LYS A 134 18.55 20.10 -15.43
C LYS A 134 18.36 21.17 -14.36
N ILE A 135 17.81 20.79 -13.20
CA ILE A 135 17.55 21.72 -12.09
C ILE A 135 18.78 21.86 -11.19
N ALA A 136 19.52 20.77 -10.98
CA ALA A 136 20.66 20.73 -10.08
C ALA A 136 21.99 21.07 -10.71
N HIS A 137 22.04 21.33 -12.04
CA HIS A 137 23.29 21.61 -12.75
C HIS A 137 23.95 22.91 -12.27
N PRO A 138 25.25 22.92 -11.98
CA PRO A 138 25.95 24.12 -11.52
C PRO A 138 25.83 25.33 -12.47
N ASP A 139 25.81 25.09 -13.79
CA ASP A 139 25.72 26.15 -14.82
C ASP A 139 24.37 26.90 -14.80
N VAL A 140 23.33 26.31 -14.18
CA VAL A 140 22.00 26.94 -14.02
C VAL A 140 21.72 27.38 -12.59
N GLY A 141 22.77 27.44 -11.74
CA GLY A 141 22.64 27.85 -10.34
C GLY A 141 22.32 26.73 -9.36
N GLY A 142 22.45 25.47 -9.78
CA GLY A 142 22.35 24.31 -8.90
C GLY A 142 23.61 24.11 -8.04
N SER A 143 23.54 23.22 -7.07
CA SER A 143 24.65 22.84 -6.19
C SER A 143 25.37 21.62 -6.75
N GLU A 144 26.72 21.68 -6.79
CA GLU A 144 27.56 20.53 -7.15
C GLU A 144 27.29 19.31 -6.26
N GLU A 145 27.10 19.51 -4.96
CA GLU A 145 26.77 18.44 -4.01
C GLU A 145 25.43 17.76 -4.35
N MET A 146 24.42 18.56 -4.69
CA MET A 146 23.11 18.03 -5.06
C MET A 146 23.18 17.26 -6.38
N PHE A 147 23.91 17.79 -7.36
CA PHE A 147 24.13 17.13 -8.65
C PHE A 147 24.81 15.77 -8.45
N GLN A 148 25.89 15.72 -7.68
CA GLN A 148 26.62 14.49 -7.38
C GLN A 148 25.75 13.47 -6.63
N ARG A 149 24.92 13.95 -5.69
CA ARG A 149 23.96 13.08 -4.97
C ARG A 149 22.93 12.44 -5.91
N ILE A 150 22.44 13.19 -6.89
CA ILE A 150 21.49 12.68 -7.91
C ILE A 150 22.17 11.65 -8.81
N VAL A 151 23.42 11.89 -9.24
CA VAL A 151 24.21 10.94 -10.05
C VAL A 151 24.41 9.62 -9.30
N ASN A 152 24.86 9.68 -8.05
CA ASN A 152 25.07 8.50 -7.22
C ASN A 152 23.76 7.72 -6.97
N ALA A 153 22.67 8.45 -6.74
CA ALA A 153 21.36 7.84 -6.54
C ALA A 153 20.87 7.09 -7.79
N ARG A 154 21.11 7.63 -8.99
CA ARG A 154 20.80 6.94 -10.24
C ARG A 154 21.56 5.62 -10.38
N GLU A 155 22.88 5.65 -10.17
CA GLU A 155 23.72 4.44 -10.28
C GLU A 155 23.27 3.35 -9.31
N GLN A 156 23.00 3.70 -8.05
CA GLN A 156 22.49 2.78 -7.05
C GLN A 156 21.11 2.24 -7.40
N ALA A 157 20.22 3.10 -7.91
CA ALA A 157 18.88 2.72 -8.31
C ALA A 157 18.89 1.71 -9.46
N LEU A 158 19.71 1.94 -10.49
CA LEU A 158 19.84 1.02 -11.63
C LEU A 158 20.45 -0.32 -11.20
N LYS A 159 21.44 -0.32 -10.33
CA LYS A 159 22.04 -1.53 -9.78
C LYS A 159 21.01 -2.35 -8.99
N LEU A 160 20.23 -1.73 -8.13
CA LEU A 160 19.17 -2.39 -7.37
C LEU A 160 18.08 -2.99 -8.27
N LEU A 161 17.75 -2.33 -9.38
CA LEU A 161 16.79 -2.85 -10.35
C LEU A 161 17.33 -4.03 -11.16
N GLU A 162 18.62 -4.08 -11.43
CA GLU A 162 19.29 -5.20 -12.12
C GLU A 162 19.44 -6.43 -11.22
N GLU A 163 19.65 -6.25 -9.91
CA GLU A 163 19.79 -7.33 -8.93
C GLU A 163 18.43 -7.96 -8.53
N ARG A 164 17.30 -7.35 -8.92
CA ARG A 164 15.97 -7.91 -8.64
C ARG A 164 15.65 -9.09 -9.54
N PRO A 165 15.18 -10.21 -8.97
CA PRO A 165 14.70 -11.33 -9.79
C PRO A 165 13.47 -10.91 -10.60
N THR A 166 13.44 -11.27 -11.88
CA THR A 166 12.40 -10.93 -12.88
C THR A 166 10.98 -11.46 -12.57
N TRP A 167 10.79 -12.23 -11.50
CA TRP A 167 9.48 -12.78 -11.11
C TRP A 167 8.56 -11.79 -10.35
N GLU A 168 9.06 -10.62 -9.96
CA GLU A 168 8.24 -9.58 -9.31
C GLU A 168 7.44 -8.70 -10.28
N GLU A 169 7.67 -8.80 -11.58
CA GLU A 169 6.95 -8.03 -12.61
C GLU A 169 5.56 -8.59 -12.98
N THR A 170 5.12 -9.69 -12.36
CA THR A 170 3.87 -10.40 -12.74
C THR A 170 2.84 -10.43 -11.59
N ARG A 171 2.69 -9.31 -10.87
CA ARG A 171 1.55 -9.17 -9.94
C ARG A 171 0.86 -7.83 -10.06
#